data_66fefed1f0ebcef4fc288dd89b1abef3
#
_entry.id   66fefed1f0ebcef4fc288dd89b1abef3
#
_cell.length_a   1.000
_cell.length_b   1.000
_cell.length_c   1.000
_cell.angle_alpha   90.00
_cell.angle_beta   90.00
_cell.angle_gamma   90.00
#
_symmetry.space_group_name_H-M   'P 1'
#
loop_
_entity.id
_entity.type
_entity.pdbx_description
1 polymer ?
#
loop_
_entity_poly.entity_id
_entity_poly.type
_entity_poly.pdbx_seq_one_letter_code
_entity_poly.pdbx_strand_id
1 'polypeptide(L)'
;MLYSYDGEKWSDLDTFLLRPSVGNQQVMRDPSMVQDKNGVFHLVWTSSWRGDKGFGYASSKNLLHWSEQQFIPVLQKETVVVNTWAPELFYDEDADQFMIIWASCIPGRFERGIEEDSN
;
A
#
# COMPACT_ATOMS: atom_id res chain seq x y z
N MET A 1 -5.65 -5.32 -14.71
CA MET A 1 -5.78 -3.85 -14.50
C MET A 1 -6.77 -3.30 -15.50
N LEU A 2 -7.67 -2.40 -15.07
CA LEU A 2 -8.65 -1.77 -15.95
C LEU A 2 -8.18 -0.38 -16.35
N TYR A 3 -8.49 0.04 -17.56
CA TYR A 3 -8.27 1.40 -18.04
C TYR A 3 -9.51 1.93 -18.79
N SER A 4 -9.66 3.23 -18.83
CA SER A 4 -10.74 3.91 -19.54
C SER A 4 -10.23 5.22 -20.14
N TYR A 5 -10.79 5.62 -21.28
CA TYR A 5 -10.52 6.91 -21.89
C TYR A 5 -11.58 7.97 -21.53
N ASP A 6 -12.76 7.53 -21.09
CA ASP A 6 -13.92 8.41 -20.83
C ASP A 6 -14.44 8.30 -19.38
N GLY A 7 -13.91 7.37 -18.58
CA GLY A 7 -14.38 7.09 -17.23
C GLY A 7 -15.66 6.26 -17.15
N GLU A 8 -16.30 5.96 -18.29
CA GLU A 8 -17.56 5.21 -18.35
C GLU A 8 -17.36 3.79 -18.88
N LYS A 9 -16.54 3.64 -19.92
CA LYS A 9 -16.22 2.35 -20.53
C LYS A 9 -14.85 1.88 -20.11
N TRP A 10 -14.79 0.69 -19.51
CA TRP A 10 -13.58 0.11 -18.94
C TRP A 10 -13.15 -1.12 -19.72
N SER A 11 -11.86 -1.20 -20.01
CA SER A 11 -11.22 -2.33 -20.67
C SER A 11 -10.14 -2.92 -19.82
N ASP A 12 -9.93 -4.24 -19.92
CA ASP A 12 -8.81 -4.90 -19.24
C ASP A 12 -7.54 -4.72 -20.07
N LEU A 13 -6.45 -4.38 -19.39
CA LEU A 13 -5.13 -4.30 -20.00
C LEU A 13 -4.53 -5.68 -20.33
N ASP A 14 -5.14 -6.75 -19.80
CA ASP A 14 -4.73 -8.16 -19.96
C ASP A 14 -3.24 -8.41 -19.69
N THR A 15 -2.69 -7.65 -18.74
CA THR A 15 -1.31 -7.81 -18.31
C THR A 15 -1.13 -7.43 -16.83
N PHE A 16 -0.08 -7.97 -16.22
CA PHE A 16 0.35 -7.58 -14.89
C PHE A 16 1.34 -6.43 -14.99
N LEU A 17 1.02 -5.28 -14.41
CA LEU A 17 1.92 -4.14 -14.36
C LEU A 17 3.01 -4.32 -13.29
N LEU A 18 2.64 -4.89 -12.15
CA LEU A 18 3.53 -5.12 -11.04
C LEU A 18 3.10 -6.40 -10.29
N ARG A 19 4.04 -7.31 -10.09
CA ARG A 19 3.86 -8.48 -9.21
C ARG A 19 4.50 -8.19 -7.86
N PRO A 20 3.78 -8.33 -6.74
CA PRO A 20 4.37 -8.07 -5.43
C PRO A 20 5.50 -9.08 -5.12
N SER A 21 6.59 -8.58 -4.57
CA SER A 21 7.78 -9.36 -4.23
C SER A 21 8.33 -9.05 -2.84
N VAL A 22 7.65 -8.17 -2.07
CA VAL A 22 8.03 -7.80 -0.72
C VAL A 22 6.95 -8.14 0.29
N GLY A 23 7.34 -8.26 1.56
CA GLY A 23 6.47 -8.70 2.65
C GLY A 23 6.44 -10.22 2.81
N ASN A 24 5.91 -10.68 3.93
CA ASN A 24 5.94 -12.11 4.30
C ASN A 24 5.13 -12.99 3.33
N GLN A 25 4.03 -12.49 2.81
CA GLN A 25 3.15 -13.26 1.91
C GLN A 25 3.20 -12.76 0.46
N GLN A 26 3.91 -11.66 0.21
CA GLN A 26 4.06 -11.09 -1.13
C GLN A 26 2.73 -10.90 -1.86
N VAL A 27 1.72 -10.44 -1.14
CA VAL A 27 0.41 -10.08 -1.72
C VAL A 27 0.37 -8.60 -2.04
N MET A 28 -0.55 -8.20 -2.92
CA MET A 28 -0.87 -6.80 -3.17
C MET A 28 -2.36 -6.61 -2.94
N ARG A 29 -2.69 -5.98 -1.81
CA ARG A 29 -4.05 -5.64 -1.44
C ARG A 29 -4.14 -4.15 -1.10
N ASP A 30 -5.33 -3.61 -1.25
CA ASP A 30 -5.65 -2.23 -0.90
C ASP A 30 -4.59 -1.25 -1.44
N PRO A 31 -4.26 -1.29 -2.75
CA PRO A 31 -3.25 -0.42 -3.30
C PRO A 31 -3.74 1.03 -3.32
N SER A 32 -2.86 1.95 -2.94
CA SER A 32 -3.08 3.39 -3.04
C SER A 32 -1.96 4.04 -3.83
N MET A 33 -2.30 4.94 -4.74
CA MET A 33 -1.36 5.57 -5.64
C MET A 33 -1.59 7.06 -5.75
N VAL A 34 -0.50 7.83 -5.75
CA VAL A 34 -0.51 9.27 -6.06
C VAL A 34 0.56 9.59 -7.09
N GLN A 35 0.41 10.71 -7.79
CA GLN A 35 1.42 11.26 -8.67
C GLN A 35 2.00 12.53 -8.03
N ASP A 36 3.32 12.63 -7.97
CA ASP A 36 3.99 13.82 -7.47
C ASP A 36 4.07 14.94 -8.54
N LYS A 37 4.54 16.11 -8.14
CA LYS A 37 4.70 17.28 -9.04
C LYS A 37 5.67 17.06 -10.20
N ASN A 38 6.52 16.05 -10.12
CA ASN A 38 7.47 15.67 -11.19
C ASN A 38 6.88 14.61 -12.14
N GLY A 39 5.64 14.22 -11.93
CA GLY A 39 4.95 13.21 -12.74
C GLY A 39 5.31 11.77 -12.38
N VAL A 40 5.97 11.53 -11.25
CA VAL A 40 6.28 10.17 -10.77
C VAL A 40 5.09 9.62 -10.00
N PHE A 41 4.66 8.42 -10.34
CA PHE A 41 3.65 7.67 -9.61
C PHE A 41 4.29 6.92 -8.45
N HIS A 42 3.69 7.03 -7.28
CA HIS A 42 4.08 6.35 -6.06
C HIS A 42 2.95 5.42 -5.64
N LEU A 43 3.26 4.16 -5.43
CA LEU A 43 2.31 3.11 -5.09
C LEU A 43 2.68 2.47 -3.76
N VAL A 44 1.72 2.34 -2.87
CA VAL A 44 1.81 1.57 -1.63
C VAL A 44 0.73 0.49 -1.60
N TRP A 45 0.97 -0.61 -0.87
CA TRP A 45 0.00 -1.70 -0.77
C TRP A 45 0.20 -2.54 0.48
N THR A 46 -0.86 -3.17 0.95
CA THR A 46 -0.81 -4.22 1.97
C THR A 46 -0.05 -5.42 1.43
N SER A 47 1.04 -5.82 2.09
CA SER A 47 1.97 -6.87 1.63
C SER A 47 1.73 -8.24 2.26
N SER A 48 0.91 -8.31 3.32
CA SER A 48 0.58 -9.54 4.02
C SER A 48 -0.78 -9.44 4.72
N TRP A 49 -1.46 -10.56 4.85
CA TRP A 49 -2.68 -10.65 5.64
C TRP A 49 -2.45 -10.44 7.13
N ARG A 50 -1.32 -10.93 7.65
CA ARG A 50 -0.99 -10.86 9.07
C ARG A 50 0.52 -10.75 9.29
N GLY A 51 0.89 -10.11 10.39
CA GLY A 51 2.24 -10.13 10.94
C GLY A 51 3.25 -9.17 10.32
N ASP A 52 3.00 -8.62 9.14
CA ASP A 52 3.88 -7.59 8.60
C ASP A 52 3.80 -6.31 9.42
N LYS A 53 4.96 -5.70 9.67
CA LYS A 53 5.13 -4.44 10.41
C LYS A 53 5.33 -3.24 9.48
N GLY A 54 4.80 -3.33 8.28
CA GLY A 54 4.93 -2.35 7.23
C GLY A 54 4.14 -2.74 5.98
N PHE A 55 4.44 -2.09 4.88
CA PHE A 55 3.76 -2.29 3.61
C PHE A 55 4.71 -2.17 2.43
N GLY A 56 4.28 -2.63 1.26
CA GLY A 56 5.06 -2.54 0.03
C GLY A 56 5.00 -1.15 -0.59
N TYR A 57 6.05 -0.80 -1.33
CA TYR A 57 6.17 0.44 -2.08
C TYR A 57 6.92 0.21 -3.40
N ALA A 58 6.50 0.92 -4.43
CA ALA A 58 7.24 1.08 -5.68
C ALA A 58 6.87 2.39 -6.36
N SER A 59 7.71 2.87 -7.27
CA SER A 59 7.44 4.07 -8.06
C SER A 59 7.59 3.80 -9.56
N SER A 60 6.94 4.64 -10.38
CA SER A 60 7.00 4.56 -11.82
C SER A 60 6.80 5.91 -12.47
N LYS A 61 7.45 6.14 -13.60
CA LYS A 61 7.23 7.34 -14.44
C LYS A 61 6.16 7.14 -15.50
N ASN A 62 5.76 5.90 -15.77
CA ASN A 62 4.88 5.59 -16.91
C ASN A 62 3.88 4.46 -16.64
N LEU A 63 3.78 3.95 -15.39
CA LEU A 63 2.95 2.84 -14.96
C LEU A 63 3.31 1.47 -15.60
N LEU A 64 4.26 1.43 -16.51
CA LEU A 64 4.69 0.20 -17.21
C LEU A 64 5.99 -0.34 -16.64
N HIS A 65 6.93 0.56 -16.31
CA HIS A 65 8.23 0.21 -15.74
C HIS A 65 8.29 0.73 -14.30
N TRP A 66 8.45 -0.19 -13.37
CA TRP A 66 8.46 0.08 -11.93
C TRP A 66 9.86 0.01 -11.36
N SER A 67 10.11 0.80 -10.34
CA SER A 67 11.33 0.71 -9.53
C SER A 67 11.45 -0.68 -8.88
N GLU A 68 12.61 -0.97 -8.31
CA GLU A 68 12.75 -2.04 -7.34
C GLU A 68 11.74 -1.81 -6.20
N GLN A 69 11.06 -2.89 -5.80
CA GLN A 69 10.09 -2.84 -4.71
C GLN A 69 10.79 -2.72 -3.37
N GLN A 70 10.22 -1.92 -2.49
CA GLN A 70 10.73 -1.71 -1.14
C GLN A 70 9.66 -2.11 -0.13
N PHE A 71 10.09 -2.62 1.01
CA PHE A 71 9.25 -2.77 2.18
C PHE A 71 9.45 -1.57 3.10
N ILE A 72 8.39 -0.81 3.38
CA ILE A 72 8.44 0.35 4.28
C ILE A 72 8.06 -0.11 5.69
N PRO A 73 9.01 -0.18 6.62
CA PRO A 73 8.75 -0.60 7.98
C PRO A 73 8.21 0.57 8.80
N VAL A 74 7.00 0.42 9.37
CA VAL A 74 6.34 1.49 10.15
C VAL A 74 6.08 1.10 11.61
N LEU A 75 6.05 -0.20 11.94
CA LEU A 75 5.73 -0.72 13.27
C LEU A 75 6.84 -1.60 13.85
N GLN A 76 8.09 -1.35 13.52
CA GLN A 76 9.22 -2.19 13.93
C GLN A 76 9.44 -2.23 15.45
N LYS A 77 9.05 -1.19 16.17
CA LYS A 77 9.17 -1.10 17.61
C LYS A 77 8.11 -1.90 18.37
N GLU A 78 7.03 -2.30 17.68
CA GLU A 78 5.97 -3.08 18.29
C GLU A 78 6.40 -4.56 18.38
N THR A 79 6.21 -5.16 19.55
CA THR A 79 6.57 -6.57 19.77
C THR A 79 5.67 -7.49 18.94
N VAL A 80 4.35 -7.24 18.98
CA VAL A 80 3.34 -8.02 18.28
C VAL A 80 2.48 -7.07 17.44
N VAL A 81 2.32 -7.37 16.17
CA VAL A 81 1.41 -6.69 15.24
C VAL A 81 0.55 -7.75 14.56
N VAL A 82 -0.77 -7.61 14.64
CA VAL A 82 -1.69 -8.52 13.95
C VAL A 82 -1.68 -8.20 12.46
N ASN A 83 -1.83 -6.93 12.12
CA ASN A 83 -1.88 -6.47 10.74
C ASN A 83 -1.30 -5.07 10.56
N THR A 84 -0.96 -4.75 9.30
CA THR A 84 -0.65 -3.40 8.81
C THR A 84 -1.33 -3.29 7.46
N TRP A 85 -2.56 -2.73 7.43
CA TRP A 85 -3.47 -2.81 6.30
C TRP A 85 -3.82 -1.46 5.71
N ALA A 86 -4.23 -1.52 4.45
CA ALA A 86 -4.84 -0.42 3.71
C ALA A 86 -4.04 0.90 3.84
N PRO A 87 -2.74 0.90 3.46
CA PRO A 87 -1.99 2.15 3.43
C PRO A 87 -2.63 3.08 2.38
N GLU A 88 -2.98 4.27 2.80
CA GLU A 88 -3.49 5.32 1.91
C GLU A 88 -2.46 6.43 1.82
N LEU A 89 -2.04 6.73 0.59
CA LEU A 89 -0.97 7.65 0.30
C LEU A 89 -1.52 9.00 -0.15
N PHE A 90 -1.01 10.08 0.43
CA PHE A 90 -1.30 11.46 0.05
C PHE A 90 -0.02 12.18 -0.33
N TYR A 91 -0.14 13.10 -1.27
CA TYR A 91 0.93 14.00 -1.64
C TYR A 91 0.50 15.46 -1.46
N ASP A 92 1.25 16.19 -0.64
CA ASP A 92 1.11 17.63 -0.44
C ASP A 92 2.07 18.34 -1.39
N GLU A 93 1.53 18.94 -2.46
CA GLU A 93 2.32 19.62 -3.49
C GLU A 93 3.02 20.87 -2.95
N ASP A 94 2.37 21.59 -2.03
CA ASP A 94 2.92 22.83 -1.47
C ASP A 94 4.11 22.57 -0.56
N ALA A 95 4.01 21.54 0.25
CA ALA A 95 5.08 21.11 1.16
C ALA A 95 6.09 20.16 0.52
N ASP A 96 5.80 19.61 -0.67
CA ASP A 96 6.58 18.53 -1.33
C ASP A 96 6.79 17.33 -0.40
N GLN A 97 5.70 16.87 0.23
CA GLN A 97 5.74 15.82 1.25
C GLN A 97 4.71 14.74 0.98
N PHE A 98 5.07 13.51 1.35
CA PHE A 98 4.15 12.38 1.35
C PHE A 98 3.67 12.08 2.77
N MET A 99 2.40 11.75 2.86
CA MET A 99 1.77 11.25 4.08
C MET A 99 1.13 9.90 3.80
N ILE A 100 1.32 8.95 4.70
CA ILE A 100 0.68 7.64 4.61
C ILE A 100 -0.12 7.41 5.90
N ILE A 101 -1.39 7.07 5.77
CA ILE A 101 -2.22 6.57 6.87
C ILE A 101 -2.54 5.09 6.63
N TRP A 102 -2.72 4.33 7.69
CA TRP A 102 -3.01 2.89 7.61
C TRP A 102 -3.76 2.40 8.83
N ALA A 103 -4.33 1.20 8.75
CA ALA A 103 -4.96 0.51 9.86
C ALA A 103 -4.04 -0.57 10.43
N SER A 104 -3.96 -0.65 11.77
CA SER A 104 -3.22 -1.69 12.47
C SER A 104 -3.93 -2.13 13.73
N CYS A 105 -3.87 -3.43 14.01
CA CYS A 105 -4.24 -4.00 15.30
C CYS A 105 -2.98 -4.39 16.07
N ILE A 106 -2.83 -3.80 17.26
CA ILE A 106 -1.71 -4.04 18.17
C ILE A 106 -2.31 -4.51 19.50
N PRO A 107 -2.19 -5.80 19.84
CA PRO A 107 -2.80 -6.36 21.05
C PRO A 107 -2.37 -5.62 22.33
N GLY A 108 -3.34 -5.29 23.17
CA GLY A 108 -3.11 -4.62 24.44
C GLY A 108 -2.90 -3.10 24.36
N ARG A 109 -2.89 -2.51 23.16
CA ARG A 109 -2.72 -1.06 23.02
C ARG A 109 -4.04 -0.29 23.06
N PHE A 110 -5.12 -0.89 22.56
CA PHE A 110 -6.48 -0.36 22.59
C PHE A 110 -7.46 -1.48 22.96
N GLU A 111 -8.27 -1.28 23.99
CA GLU A 111 -9.18 -2.31 24.51
C GLU A 111 -10.23 -2.85 23.53
N ARG A 112 -10.59 -2.05 22.52
CA ARG A 112 -11.61 -2.42 21.52
C ARG A 112 -11.08 -3.22 20.33
N GLY A 113 -9.76 -3.38 20.18
CA GLY A 113 -9.15 -4.08 19.05
C GLY A 113 -9.11 -5.60 19.18
N ILE A 114 -9.56 -6.16 20.30
CA ILE A 114 -9.47 -7.60 20.59
C ILE A 114 -10.76 -8.35 20.19
N GLU A 115 -11.91 -7.67 20.16
CA GLU A 115 -13.22 -8.31 19.93
C GLU A 115 -13.57 -8.51 18.44
N GLU A 116 -12.99 -7.75 17.51
CA GLU A 116 -13.36 -7.83 16.10
C GLU A 116 -12.60 -8.91 15.30
N ASP A 117 -11.51 -9.47 15.83
CA ASP A 117 -10.69 -10.46 15.12
C ASP A 117 -11.00 -11.93 15.52
N SER A 118 -12.06 -12.17 16.25
CA SER A 118 -12.45 -13.53 16.70
C SER A 118 -13.54 -14.20 15.84
N ASN A 119 -13.87 -13.63 14.68
CA ASN A 119 -14.80 -14.23 13.71
C ASN A 119 -14.10 -14.62 12.41
#